data_d42ad688c1367689b023c3b9480cff1c
#
_entry.id   d42ad688c1367689b023c3b9480cff1c
#
_cell.length_a   1.000
_cell.length_b   1.000
_cell.length_c   1.000
_cell.angle_alpha   90.00
_cell.angle_beta   90.00
_cell.angle_gamma   90.00
#
_symmetry.space_group_name_H-M   'P 1'
#
loop_
_entity.id
_entity.type
_entity.pdbx_description
1 polymer ?
#
loop_
_entity_poly.entity_id
_entity_poly.type
_entity_poly.pdbx_seq_one_letter_code
_entity_poly.pdbx_strand_id
1 'polypeptide(L)'
;MYKMSSYVGEEIQVKVALITDQHFGGKSDSGSFNDFIEKFYTNQFFPYLKENNIDTVIDLGDTFDRRKYVNFAILDKVRKYYFDVLWQNNIKLHSIVGNHSTYYRNTNNVNSSFLLYGHYNNVNVYPAAHTLTLDGTDIDLIPWINSENYEGTMGFIKNSKSQVAFGHLEVEGFAMYKNYVAG
;
A
#
# COMPACT_ATOMS: atom_id res chain seq x y z
N MET A 1 -27.64 39.13 -27.06
CA MET A 1 -26.24 39.08 -26.56
C MET A 1 -26.25 38.12 -25.33
N TYR A 2 -26.03 36.82 -25.57
CA TYR A 2 -26.04 35.79 -24.52
C TYR A 2 -24.66 35.78 -23.88
N LYS A 3 -24.59 36.09 -22.56
CA LYS A 3 -23.38 35.86 -21.76
C LYS A 3 -23.29 34.37 -21.48
N MET A 4 -22.32 33.69 -22.11
CA MET A 4 -21.88 32.36 -21.65
C MET A 4 -21.14 32.55 -20.34
N SER A 5 -21.78 32.10 -19.25
CA SER A 5 -21.10 31.89 -17.95
C SER A 5 -20.17 30.69 -18.12
N SER A 6 -18.88 30.91 -18.15
CA SER A 6 -17.88 29.85 -18.03
C SER A 6 -17.89 29.38 -16.58
N TYR A 7 -18.57 28.28 -16.29
CA TYR A 7 -18.28 27.48 -15.11
C TYR A 7 -16.91 26.85 -15.33
N VAL A 8 -15.90 27.45 -14.77
CA VAL A 8 -14.62 26.77 -14.48
C VAL A 8 -14.95 25.87 -13.30
N GLY A 9 -15.30 24.61 -13.55
CA GLY A 9 -15.33 23.60 -12.50
C GLY A 9 -13.93 23.49 -11.93
N GLU A 10 -13.76 23.67 -10.63
CA GLU A 10 -12.53 23.27 -9.96
C GLU A 10 -12.34 21.79 -10.29
N GLU A 11 -11.27 21.44 -11.00
CA GLU A 11 -10.86 20.04 -11.16
C GLU A 11 -10.56 19.50 -9.76
N ILE A 12 -11.41 18.60 -9.29
CA ILE A 12 -11.17 17.88 -8.03
C ILE A 12 -9.95 17.01 -8.28
N GLN A 13 -8.78 17.45 -7.83
CA GLN A 13 -7.55 16.68 -7.90
C GLN A 13 -7.48 15.74 -6.71
N VAL A 14 -7.70 14.45 -6.96
CA VAL A 14 -7.41 13.40 -5.97
C VAL A 14 -5.91 13.38 -5.70
N LYS A 15 -5.51 13.59 -4.45
CA LYS A 15 -4.12 13.48 -4.02
C LYS A 15 -4.00 12.28 -3.09
N VAL A 16 -3.17 11.33 -3.49
CA VAL A 16 -2.83 10.16 -2.68
C VAL A 16 -1.32 10.02 -2.56
N ALA A 17 -0.85 9.52 -1.43
CA ALA A 17 0.52 9.10 -1.29
C ALA A 17 0.61 7.59 -1.57
N LEU A 18 1.56 7.20 -2.42
CA LEU A 18 1.87 5.79 -2.69
C LEU A 18 3.13 5.40 -1.93
N ILE A 19 3.09 4.30 -1.23
CA ILE A 19 4.25 3.68 -0.59
C ILE A 19 4.25 2.19 -0.90
N THR A 20 5.43 1.58 -0.85
CA THR A 20 5.61 0.15 -1.12
C THR A 20 6.86 -0.37 -0.42
N ASP A 21 6.93 -1.67 -0.20
CA ASP A 21 8.15 -2.38 0.21
C ASP A 21 8.85 -1.73 1.40
N GLN A 22 8.09 -1.36 2.43
CA GLN A 22 8.61 -0.70 3.63
C GLN A 22 9.54 -1.62 4.41
N HIS A 23 9.26 -2.94 4.39
CA HIS A 23 10.06 -3.99 5.03
C HIS A 23 10.47 -3.64 6.45
N PHE A 24 9.52 -3.21 7.28
CA PHE A 24 9.78 -2.96 8.70
C PHE A 24 10.37 -4.22 9.35
N GLY A 25 11.49 -4.06 10.06
CA GLY A 25 12.27 -5.17 10.59
C GLY A 25 13.28 -5.76 9.60
N GLY A 26 13.46 -5.12 8.46
CA GLY A 26 14.48 -5.49 7.47
C GLY A 26 15.91 -5.48 8.01
N LYS A 27 16.84 -6.04 7.22
CA LYS A 27 18.26 -6.16 7.63
C LYS A 27 18.43 -6.88 8.97
N SER A 28 17.65 -7.94 9.21
CA SER A 28 17.68 -8.73 10.46
C SER A 28 17.36 -7.90 11.71
N ASP A 29 16.33 -7.06 11.63
CA ASP A 29 15.89 -6.13 12.69
C ASP A 29 16.96 -5.08 13.07
N SER A 30 17.84 -4.71 12.12
CA SER A 30 18.89 -3.73 12.35
C SER A 30 18.34 -2.44 12.95
N GLY A 31 18.84 -2.06 14.14
CA GLY A 31 18.43 -0.82 14.81
C GLY A 31 18.67 0.41 13.96
N SER A 32 19.86 0.54 13.36
CA SER A 32 20.21 1.68 12.52
C SER A 32 19.34 1.79 11.25
N PHE A 33 18.95 0.66 10.65
CA PHE A 33 18.05 0.64 9.52
C PHE A 33 16.63 1.10 9.93
N ASN A 34 16.11 0.56 11.03
CA ASN A 34 14.79 0.94 11.52
C ASN A 34 14.73 2.39 12.01
N ASP A 35 15.80 2.91 12.65
CA ASP A 35 15.90 4.31 13.05
C ASP A 35 15.95 5.26 11.82
N PHE A 36 16.56 4.81 10.71
CA PHE A 36 16.56 5.57 9.46
C PHE A 36 15.14 5.65 8.87
N ILE A 37 14.42 4.53 8.84
CA ILE A 37 13.02 4.50 8.37
C ILE A 37 12.12 5.38 9.26
N GLU A 38 12.25 5.27 10.58
CA GLU A 38 11.51 6.13 11.52
C GLU A 38 11.75 7.62 11.22
N LYS A 39 13.01 8.03 11.03
CA LYS A 39 13.35 9.42 10.66
C LYS A 39 12.74 9.87 9.34
N PHE A 40 12.65 8.99 8.35
CA PHE A 40 11.99 9.29 7.09
C PHE A 40 10.50 9.59 7.31
N TYR A 41 9.79 8.73 8.04
CA TYR A 41 8.37 8.94 8.31
C TYR A 41 8.12 10.18 9.14
N THR A 42 8.85 10.37 10.23
CA THR A 42 8.63 11.48 11.16
C THR A 42 9.05 12.84 10.61
N ASN A 43 10.15 12.90 9.86
CA ASN A 43 10.75 14.17 9.45
C ASN A 43 10.45 14.57 7.99
N GLN A 44 9.97 13.62 7.17
CA GLN A 44 9.71 13.88 5.75
C GLN A 44 8.30 13.49 5.35
N PHE A 45 7.92 12.22 5.50
CA PHE A 45 6.66 11.70 4.98
C PHE A 45 5.44 12.40 5.60
N PHE A 46 5.26 12.34 6.91
CA PHE A 46 4.09 12.96 7.57
C PHE A 46 4.06 14.49 7.44
N PRO A 47 5.17 15.23 7.58
CA PRO A 47 5.19 16.66 7.27
C PRO A 47 4.74 16.94 5.84
N TYR A 48 5.21 16.18 4.85
CA TYR A 48 4.81 16.34 3.46
C TYR A 48 3.32 16.09 3.24
N LEU A 49 2.74 15.03 3.82
CA LEU A 49 1.31 14.76 3.75
C LEU A 49 0.51 15.96 4.27
N LYS A 50 0.92 16.48 5.42
CA LYS A 50 0.26 17.63 6.06
C LYS A 50 0.34 18.90 5.22
N GLU A 51 1.52 19.25 4.70
CA GLU A 51 1.73 20.44 3.87
C GLU A 51 0.94 20.41 2.58
N ASN A 52 0.73 19.21 2.01
CA ASN A 52 0.02 19.03 0.75
C ASN A 52 -1.45 18.62 0.90
N ASN A 53 -1.98 18.60 2.14
CA ASN A 53 -3.34 18.16 2.45
C ASN A 53 -3.67 16.78 1.87
N ILE A 54 -2.75 15.82 2.05
CA ILE A 54 -2.94 14.42 1.64
C ILE A 54 -3.43 13.64 2.86
N ASP A 55 -4.63 13.12 2.78
CA ASP A 55 -5.29 12.35 3.83
C ASP A 55 -5.48 10.85 3.49
N THR A 56 -4.94 10.43 2.36
CA THR A 56 -5.07 9.06 1.86
C THR A 56 -3.72 8.52 1.42
N VAL A 57 -3.36 7.35 1.97
CA VAL A 57 -2.15 6.60 1.65
C VAL A 57 -2.56 5.26 1.06
N ILE A 58 -1.93 4.87 -0.05
CA ILE A 58 -2.06 3.53 -0.63
C ILE A 58 -0.72 2.83 -0.44
N ASP A 59 -0.73 1.74 0.35
CA ASP A 59 0.40 0.86 0.60
C ASP A 59 0.32 -0.35 -0.34
N LEU A 60 1.32 -0.48 -1.19
CA LEU A 60 1.38 -1.51 -2.22
C LEU A 60 1.97 -2.84 -1.72
N GLY A 61 1.98 -3.04 -0.42
CA GLY A 61 2.35 -4.31 0.20
C GLY A 61 3.79 -4.37 0.72
N ASP A 62 4.11 -5.50 1.30
CA ASP A 62 5.39 -5.78 1.95
C ASP A 62 5.77 -4.78 3.04
N THR A 63 4.78 -4.42 3.86
CA THR A 63 4.92 -3.50 4.99
C THR A 63 5.91 -4.04 6.02
N PHE A 64 5.87 -5.36 6.35
CA PHE A 64 6.81 -6.03 7.23
C PHE A 64 7.69 -7.00 6.44
N ASP A 65 8.97 -7.10 6.84
CA ASP A 65 9.99 -7.86 6.11
C ASP A 65 9.76 -9.38 6.10
N ARG A 66 9.19 -9.93 7.18
CA ARG A 66 9.14 -11.39 7.36
C ARG A 66 7.72 -11.94 7.34
N ARG A 67 7.56 -13.08 6.64
CA ARG A 67 6.28 -13.77 6.46
C ARG A 67 5.67 -14.31 7.75
N LYS A 68 6.47 -14.89 8.63
CA LYS A 68 5.99 -15.79 9.70
C LYS A 68 6.06 -15.22 11.10
N TYR A 69 6.78 -14.14 11.29
CA TYR A 69 6.95 -13.52 12.61
C TYR A 69 7.38 -12.06 12.47
N VAL A 70 7.13 -11.31 13.52
CA VAL A 70 7.58 -9.94 13.66
C VAL A 70 8.31 -9.79 14.99
N ASN A 71 9.38 -9.00 15.01
CA ASN A 71 10.04 -8.60 16.25
C ASN A 71 9.12 -7.63 17.00
N PHE A 72 8.77 -7.93 18.24
CA PHE A 72 7.85 -7.13 19.03
C PHE A 72 8.36 -5.72 19.31
N ALA A 73 9.68 -5.51 19.46
CA ALA A 73 10.24 -4.18 19.63
C ALA A 73 10.10 -3.33 18.36
N ILE A 74 10.26 -3.96 17.18
CA ILE A 74 10.01 -3.31 15.89
C ILE A 74 8.53 -2.98 15.74
N LEU A 75 7.65 -3.94 16.02
CA LEU A 75 6.21 -3.72 15.93
C LEU A 75 5.74 -2.57 16.83
N ASP A 76 6.20 -2.52 18.08
CA ASP A 76 5.88 -1.45 19.03
C ASP A 76 6.34 -0.08 18.52
N LYS A 77 7.57 0.00 18.01
CA LYS A 77 8.09 1.23 17.39
C LYS A 77 7.26 1.66 16.18
N VAL A 78 7.04 0.75 15.22
CA VAL A 78 6.30 1.02 13.98
C VAL A 78 4.87 1.47 14.29
N ARG A 79 4.20 0.85 15.25
CA ARG A 79 2.89 1.31 15.70
C ARG A 79 2.92 2.77 16.11
N LYS A 80 3.87 3.16 16.95
CA LYS A 80 3.96 4.51 17.51
C LYS A 80 4.27 5.59 16.47
N TYR A 81 5.23 5.35 15.55
CA TYR A 81 5.64 6.39 14.61
C TYR A 81 4.91 6.33 13.27
N TYR A 82 4.19 5.25 12.96
CA TYR A 82 3.51 5.09 11.68
C TYR A 82 1.99 4.89 11.84
N PHE A 83 1.52 3.74 12.35
CA PHE A 83 0.09 3.44 12.38
C PHE A 83 -0.70 4.35 13.32
N ASP A 84 -0.19 4.63 14.52
CA ASP A 84 -0.85 5.53 15.47
C ASP A 84 -0.87 6.97 14.93
N VAL A 85 0.18 7.39 14.22
CA VAL A 85 0.23 8.72 13.58
C VAL A 85 -0.80 8.84 12.45
N LEU A 86 -0.93 7.81 11.59
CA LEU A 86 -1.99 7.77 10.57
C LEU A 86 -3.38 7.89 11.20
N TRP A 87 -3.63 7.10 12.24
CA TRP A 87 -4.90 7.09 12.95
C TRP A 87 -5.20 8.44 13.63
N GLN A 88 -4.27 8.99 14.38
CA GLN A 88 -4.43 10.27 15.10
C GLN A 88 -4.67 11.47 14.17
N ASN A 89 -4.15 11.40 12.95
CA ASN A 89 -4.33 12.46 11.95
C ASN A 89 -5.47 12.18 10.95
N ASN A 90 -6.29 11.14 11.19
CA ASN A 90 -7.37 10.70 10.30
C ASN A 90 -6.92 10.42 8.87
N ILE A 91 -5.68 9.99 8.66
CA ILE A 91 -5.16 9.60 7.36
C ILE A 91 -5.62 8.17 7.07
N LYS A 92 -6.32 7.97 5.96
CA LYS A 92 -6.77 6.66 5.50
C LYS A 92 -5.61 5.87 4.94
N LEU A 93 -5.52 4.59 5.29
CA LEU A 93 -4.57 3.64 4.74
C LEU A 93 -5.31 2.55 3.98
N HIS A 94 -5.02 2.44 2.69
CA HIS A 94 -5.46 1.35 1.83
C HIS A 94 -4.25 0.46 1.54
N SER A 95 -4.21 -0.75 2.08
CA SER A 95 -3.04 -1.64 2.00
C SER A 95 -3.40 -2.91 1.24
N ILE A 96 -2.67 -3.21 0.17
CA ILE A 96 -2.75 -4.50 -0.49
C ILE A 96 -1.76 -5.49 0.16
N VAL A 97 -2.06 -6.77 0.04
CA VAL A 97 -1.21 -7.83 0.60
C VAL A 97 -0.08 -8.13 -0.38
N GLY A 98 1.17 -7.96 0.06
CA GLY A 98 2.36 -8.34 -0.70
C GLY A 98 2.82 -9.78 -0.39
N ASN A 99 3.83 -10.26 -1.10
CA ASN A 99 4.32 -11.63 -0.96
C ASN A 99 5.05 -11.88 0.39
N HIS A 100 5.67 -10.90 1.01
CA HIS A 100 6.21 -10.98 2.38
C HIS A 100 5.12 -10.83 3.45
N SER A 101 3.95 -10.35 3.11
CA SER A 101 2.84 -10.19 4.06
C SER A 101 2.11 -11.49 4.35
N THR A 102 2.25 -12.54 3.53
CA THR A 102 1.50 -13.80 3.67
C THR A 102 2.26 -14.86 4.45
N TYR A 103 1.57 -15.62 5.29
CA TYR A 103 2.16 -16.77 5.99
C TYR A 103 2.45 -17.93 5.03
N TYR A 104 1.48 -18.29 4.20
CA TYR A 104 1.58 -19.34 3.17
C TYR A 104 1.91 -18.73 1.81
N ARG A 105 2.56 -19.53 0.94
CA ARG A 105 2.96 -19.06 -0.41
C ARG A 105 1.86 -19.20 -1.46
N ASN A 106 0.74 -19.79 -1.13
CA ASN A 106 -0.32 -20.11 -2.07
C ASN A 106 -1.65 -19.42 -1.76
N THR A 107 -1.70 -18.56 -0.73
CA THR A 107 -2.93 -17.86 -0.31
C THR A 107 -2.60 -16.55 0.39
N ASN A 108 -3.48 -15.56 0.25
CA ASN A 108 -3.44 -14.29 0.98
C ASN A 108 -4.31 -14.28 2.26
N ASN A 109 -4.97 -15.38 2.60
CA ASN A 109 -5.95 -15.43 3.69
C ASN A 109 -5.33 -15.21 5.07
N VAL A 110 -4.11 -15.72 5.31
CA VAL A 110 -3.39 -15.47 6.55
C VAL A 110 -2.25 -14.50 6.26
N ASN A 111 -2.46 -13.24 6.60
CA ASN A 111 -1.50 -12.18 6.28
C ASN A 111 -1.23 -11.26 7.48
N SER A 112 -0.02 -10.71 7.52
CA SER A 112 0.44 -9.81 8.57
C SER A 112 -0.29 -8.48 8.54
N SER A 113 -0.69 -8.00 7.38
CA SER A 113 -1.39 -6.72 7.21
C SER A 113 -2.69 -6.68 8.01
N PHE A 114 -3.52 -7.70 7.84
CA PHE A 114 -4.77 -7.82 8.59
C PHE A 114 -4.53 -8.06 10.08
N LEU A 115 -3.58 -8.95 10.43
CA LEU A 115 -3.34 -9.35 11.82
C LEU A 115 -2.69 -8.24 12.66
N LEU A 116 -1.78 -7.44 12.10
CA LEU A 116 -0.97 -6.49 12.86
C LEU A 116 -1.58 -5.08 12.89
N TYR A 117 -2.27 -4.66 11.83
CA TYR A 117 -2.80 -3.30 11.73
C TYR A 117 -4.20 -3.17 11.10
N GLY A 118 -4.80 -4.27 10.63
CA GLY A 118 -6.18 -4.25 10.09
C GLY A 118 -7.28 -3.92 11.11
N HIS A 119 -6.94 -3.78 12.40
CA HIS A 119 -7.87 -3.39 13.46
C HIS A 119 -8.01 -1.86 13.62
N TYR A 120 -7.18 -1.04 12.99
CA TYR A 120 -7.33 0.40 13.00
C TYR A 120 -8.52 0.82 12.12
N ASN A 121 -9.36 1.72 12.61
CA ASN A 121 -10.60 2.14 11.93
C ASN A 121 -10.36 2.89 10.60
N ASN A 122 -9.18 3.45 10.42
CA ASN A 122 -8.75 4.18 9.24
C ASN A 122 -7.97 3.28 8.25
N VAL A 123 -7.88 1.97 8.51
CA VAL A 123 -7.13 1.02 7.68
C VAL A 123 -8.07 0.07 6.96
N ASN A 124 -7.86 -0.08 5.66
CA ASN A 124 -8.50 -1.08 4.81
C ASN A 124 -7.43 -1.99 4.21
N VAL A 125 -7.53 -3.28 4.47
CA VAL A 125 -6.61 -4.30 3.93
C VAL A 125 -7.30 -5.08 2.81
N TYR A 126 -6.64 -5.22 1.67
CA TYR A 126 -7.16 -5.89 0.47
C TYR A 126 -6.34 -7.16 0.18
N PRO A 127 -6.81 -8.33 0.60
CA PRO A 127 -6.18 -9.62 0.27
C PRO A 127 -6.56 -10.15 -1.12
N ALA A 128 -7.58 -9.56 -1.75
CA ALA A 128 -8.03 -9.88 -3.10
C ALA A 128 -8.09 -8.59 -3.95
N ALA A 129 -8.09 -8.74 -5.27
CA ALA A 129 -8.23 -7.62 -6.20
C ALA A 129 -9.53 -6.83 -5.92
N HIS A 130 -9.42 -5.51 -5.91
CA HIS A 130 -10.50 -4.60 -5.51
C HIS A 130 -10.42 -3.29 -6.27
N THR A 131 -11.57 -2.74 -6.67
CA THR A 131 -11.63 -1.37 -7.21
C THR A 131 -11.95 -0.40 -6.08
N LEU A 132 -11.04 0.52 -5.82
CA LEU A 132 -11.18 1.63 -4.88
C LEU A 132 -11.62 2.87 -5.66
N THR A 133 -12.73 3.48 -5.27
CA THR A 133 -13.17 4.75 -5.86
C THR A 133 -12.80 5.90 -4.93
N LEU A 134 -12.00 6.84 -5.42
CA LEU A 134 -11.62 8.07 -4.72
C LEU A 134 -12.04 9.27 -5.57
N ASP A 135 -12.94 10.09 -5.02
CA ASP A 135 -13.48 11.29 -5.68
C ASP A 135 -13.92 11.07 -7.15
N GLY A 136 -14.58 9.93 -7.38
CA GLY A 136 -15.08 9.54 -8.70
C GLY A 136 -14.04 8.89 -9.63
N THR A 137 -12.80 8.71 -9.18
CA THR A 137 -11.75 7.98 -9.91
C THR A 137 -11.66 6.55 -9.40
N ASP A 138 -11.83 5.59 -10.30
CA ASP A 138 -11.68 4.18 -10.01
C ASP A 138 -10.21 3.76 -10.16
N ILE A 139 -9.69 3.13 -9.12
CA ILE A 139 -8.32 2.65 -9.01
C ILE A 139 -8.37 1.16 -8.66
N ASP A 140 -7.79 0.32 -9.48
CA ASP A 140 -7.68 -1.10 -9.17
C ASP A 140 -6.47 -1.37 -8.26
N LEU A 141 -6.72 -2.05 -7.17
CA LEU A 141 -5.74 -2.52 -6.21
C LEU A 141 -5.57 -4.03 -6.37
N ILE A 142 -4.37 -4.46 -6.76
CA ILE A 142 -4.06 -5.86 -7.10
C ILE A 142 -3.02 -6.38 -6.11
N PRO A 143 -3.41 -7.19 -5.10
CA PRO A 143 -2.46 -7.79 -4.17
C PRO A 143 -1.61 -8.85 -4.87
N TRP A 144 -0.61 -9.38 -4.16
CA TRP A 144 0.23 -10.46 -4.65
C TRP A 144 -0.59 -11.63 -5.20
N ILE A 145 -0.26 -12.02 -6.44
CA ILE A 145 -0.94 -13.09 -7.16
C ILE A 145 -0.26 -14.43 -6.83
N ASN A 146 -1.06 -15.40 -6.42
CA ASN A 146 -0.62 -16.75 -6.08
C ASN A 146 -1.57 -17.80 -6.68
N SER A 147 -1.29 -19.07 -6.46
CA SER A 147 -2.07 -20.16 -7.09
C SER A 147 -3.56 -20.17 -6.70
N GLU A 148 -3.93 -19.69 -5.52
CA GLU A 148 -5.33 -19.67 -5.07
C GLU A 148 -6.13 -18.55 -5.75
N ASN A 149 -5.52 -17.36 -5.90
CA ASN A 149 -6.24 -16.17 -6.38
C ASN A 149 -6.01 -15.87 -7.87
N TYR A 150 -5.16 -16.62 -8.56
CA TYR A 150 -4.75 -16.36 -9.95
C TYR A 150 -5.92 -16.17 -10.90
N GLU A 151 -6.80 -17.17 -11.01
CA GLU A 151 -7.92 -17.13 -11.96
C GLU A 151 -8.88 -15.96 -11.66
N GLY A 152 -9.19 -15.74 -10.37
CA GLY A 152 -10.05 -14.64 -9.95
C GLY A 152 -9.44 -13.28 -10.26
N THR A 153 -8.14 -13.11 -9.98
CA THR A 153 -7.41 -11.85 -10.22
C THR A 153 -7.27 -11.58 -11.72
N MET A 154 -6.93 -12.59 -12.52
CA MET A 154 -6.84 -12.43 -13.98
C MET A 154 -8.21 -12.10 -14.60
N GLY A 155 -9.27 -12.74 -14.09
CA GLY A 155 -10.64 -12.40 -14.47
C GLY A 155 -11.01 -10.96 -14.11
N PHE A 156 -10.63 -10.50 -12.92
CA PHE A 156 -10.84 -9.12 -12.47
C PHE A 156 -10.11 -8.13 -13.41
N ILE A 157 -8.82 -8.33 -13.65
CA ILE A 157 -8.00 -7.46 -14.53
C ILE A 157 -8.61 -7.37 -15.93
N LYS A 158 -8.99 -8.52 -16.50
CA LYS A 158 -9.57 -8.59 -17.86
C LYS A 158 -10.88 -7.79 -17.99
N ASN A 159 -11.69 -7.75 -16.93
CA ASN A 159 -13.01 -7.11 -16.94
C ASN A 159 -13.00 -5.69 -16.36
N SER A 160 -11.87 -5.24 -15.84
CA SER A 160 -11.74 -3.90 -15.25
C SER A 160 -12.09 -2.79 -16.25
N LYS A 161 -12.62 -1.71 -15.70
CA LYS A 161 -12.90 -0.45 -16.40
C LYS A 161 -12.05 0.71 -15.85
N SER A 162 -11.27 0.46 -14.81
CA SER A 162 -10.40 1.45 -14.19
C SER A 162 -9.29 1.88 -15.15
N GLN A 163 -8.96 3.17 -15.16
CA GLN A 163 -7.86 3.71 -15.95
C GLN A 163 -6.51 3.59 -15.23
N VAL A 164 -6.56 3.37 -13.91
CA VAL A 164 -5.39 3.28 -13.04
C VAL A 164 -5.42 1.97 -12.30
N ALA A 165 -4.29 1.29 -12.24
CA ALA A 165 -4.12 0.09 -11.43
C ALA A 165 -2.78 0.14 -10.68
N PHE A 166 -2.80 -0.26 -9.43
CA PHE A 166 -1.61 -0.48 -8.61
C PHE A 166 -1.57 -1.92 -8.13
N GLY A 167 -0.40 -2.52 -8.14
CA GLY A 167 -0.31 -3.93 -7.75
C GLY A 167 1.04 -4.31 -7.17
N HIS A 168 1.05 -5.36 -6.34
CA HIS A 168 2.25 -6.03 -5.86
C HIS A 168 2.49 -7.26 -6.74
N LEU A 169 3.20 -7.05 -7.86
CA LEU A 169 3.27 -8.01 -8.96
C LEU A 169 4.68 -8.55 -9.17
N GLU A 170 4.78 -9.85 -9.43
CA GLU A 170 5.96 -10.50 -10.00
C GLU A 170 5.70 -10.64 -11.50
N VAL A 171 6.39 -9.85 -12.32
CA VAL A 171 6.17 -9.82 -13.78
C VAL A 171 7.35 -10.50 -14.48
N GLU A 172 7.06 -11.61 -15.13
CA GLU A 172 8.05 -12.37 -15.90
C GLU A 172 8.62 -11.54 -17.06
N GLY A 173 9.91 -11.73 -17.34
CA GLY A 173 10.59 -11.07 -18.46
C GLY A 173 11.14 -9.67 -18.15
N PHE A 174 10.92 -9.12 -16.98
CA PHE A 174 11.51 -7.85 -16.57
C PHE A 174 12.95 -8.01 -16.08
N ALA A 175 13.84 -7.15 -16.59
CA ALA A 175 15.22 -7.10 -16.12
C ALA A 175 15.26 -6.47 -14.72
N MET A 176 15.54 -7.28 -13.70
CA MET A 176 15.67 -6.80 -12.30
C MET A 176 17.00 -6.05 -12.10
N TYR A 177 18.07 -6.52 -12.71
CA TYR A 177 19.38 -5.88 -12.80
C TYR A 177 20.21 -6.51 -13.92
N LYS A 178 21.38 -5.96 -14.18
CA LYS A 178 22.25 -6.44 -15.28
C LYS A 178 22.48 -7.96 -15.20
N ASN A 179 22.09 -8.68 -16.26
CA ASN A 179 22.20 -10.13 -16.42
C ASN A 179 21.22 -10.97 -15.56
N TYR A 180 20.17 -10.37 -14.99
CA TYR A 180 19.10 -11.14 -14.33
C TYR A 180 17.72 -10.67 -14.79
N VAL A 181 16.93 -11.58 -15.28
CA VAL A 181 15.55 -11.38 -15.73
C VAL A 181 14.65 -12.19 -14.80
N ALA A 182 13.55 -11.58 -14.34
CA ALA A 182 12.53 -12.29 -13.57
C ALA A 182 11.86 -13.37 -14.45
N GLY A 183 11.74 -14.58 -13.94
CA GLY A 183 11.14 -15.71 -14.62
C GLY A 183 11.06 -16.92 -13.72
#